data_8cf833d5cc47abc158e5edc527f8f6b4
#
_entry.id   8cf833d5cc47abc158e5edc527f8f6b4
#
_cell.length_a   1.000
_cell.length_b   1.000
_cell.length_c   1.000
_cell.angle_alpha   90.00
_cell.angle_beta   90.00
_cell.angle_gamma   90.00
#
_symmetry.space_group_name_H-M   'P 1'
#
loop_
_entity.id
_entity.type
_entity.pdbx_description
1 polymer ?
#
loop_
_entity_poly.entity_id
_entity_poly.type
_entity_poly.pdbx_seq_one_letter_code
_entity_poly.pdbx_strand_id
1 'polypeptide(L)'
;MPSKTKKFLISDYNLDATLSSGQSFRWQKTGKDWEGIIGQNWIRLKSDHRCIIAEAASPQHNWKWLKKYLQLDFNLNQAIQSFPDDMPIQNALNATPGLRLLRQDYWETLAAFILSATKQIVQIQQMVSL
;
A
#
# COMPACT_ATOMS: atom_id res chain seq x y z
N MET A 1 -2.57 2.65 25.62
CA MET A 1 -4.00 2.92 25.39
C MET A 1 -4.39 2.61 23.96
N PRO A 2 -5.43 1.83 23.74
CA PRO A 2 -5.90 1.56 22.39
C PRO A 2 -6.43 2.84 21.73
N SER A 3 -6.18 3.00 20.44
CA SER A 3 -6.59 4.17 19.66
C SER A 3 -7.16 3.75 18.30
N LYS A 4 -8.17 4.49 17.84
CA LYS A 4 -8.71 4.30 16.50
C LYS A 4 -7.88 4.97 15.43
N THR A 5 -7.00 5.87 15.80
CA THR A 5 -6.21 6.64 14.85
C THR A 5 -4.73 6.55 15.20
N LYS A 6 -3.91 6.60 14.16
CA LYS A 6 -2.46 6.63 14.29
C LYS A 6 -1.85 7.49 13.19
N LYS A 7 -0.89 8.31 13.56
CA LYS A 7 -0.10 9.10 12.62
C LYS A 7 1.28 8.47 12.46
N PHE A 8 1.67 8.24 11.22
CA PHE A 8 3.01 7.76 10.87
C PHE A 8 3.75 8.86 10.10
N LEU A 9 4.94 9.20 10.53
CA LEU A 9 5.81 10.08 9.78
C LEU A 9 6.40 9.29 8.61
N ILE A 10 6.41 9.90 7.44
CA ILE A 10 6.92 9.29 6.21
C ILE A 10 7.97 10.16 5.56
N SER A 11 8.85 9.51 4.82
CA SER A 11 9.82 10.15 3.95
C SER A 11 9.85 9.36 2.64
N ASP A 12 9.65 10.06 1.53
CA ASP A 12 9.72 9.44 0.21
C ASP A 12 8.75 8.26 0.05
N TYR A 13 7.50 8.48 0.43
CA TYR A 13 6.42 7.49 0.34
C TYR A 13 5.25 8.04 -0.48
N ASN A 14 4.95 7.38 -1.59
CA ASN A 14 3.80 7.75 -2.43
C ASN A 14 2.66 6.75 -2.20
N LEU A 15 1.72 7.14 -1.35
CA LEU A 15 0.59 6.28 -0.98
C LEU A 15 -0.33 6.00 -2.17
N ASP A 16 -0.63 7.02 -2.98
CA ASP A 16 -1.49 6.86 -4.15
C ASP A 16 -0.89 5.85 -5.15
N ALA A 17 0.39 6.00 -5.49
CA ALA A 17 1.06 5.06 -6.38
C ALA A 17 1.10 3.64 -5.79
N THR A 18 1.39 3.53 -4.51
CA THR A 18 1.49 2.23 -3.82
C THR A 18 0.16 1.48 -3.82
N LEU A 19 -0.94 2.16 -3.49
CA LEU A 19 -2.25 1.51 -3.39
C LEU A 19 -2.94 1.30 -4.74
N SER A 20 -2.55 2.04 -5.77
CA SER A 20 -3.14 1.94 -7.11
C SER A 20 -2.31 1.11 -8.10
N SER A 21 -1.16 0.60 -7.69
CA SER A 21 -0.19 -0.04 -8.60
C SER A 21 -0.54 -1.48 -9.01
N GLY A 22 -1.68 -2.03 -8.59
CA GLY A 22 -2.07 -3.40 -8.91
C GLY A 22 -1.52 -4.45 -7.96
N GLN A 23 -0.98 -4.06 -6.82
CA GLN A 23 -0.50 -4.98 -5.78
C GLN A 23 -1.64 -5.53 -4.95
N SER A 24 -2.62 -4.69 -4.62
CA SER A 24 -3.78 -5.03 -3.80
C SER A 24 -5.04 -4.51 -4.48
N PHE A 25 -6.13 -5.25 -4.37
CA PHE A 25 -7.38 -4.92 -5.04
C PHE A 25 -8.51 -4.58 -4.05
N ARG A 26 -8.20 -4.48 -2.76
CA ARG A 26 -9.16 -4.21 -1.69
C ARG A 26 -9.19 -2.75 -1.26
N TRP A 27 -8.49 -1.87 -1.97
CA TRP A 27 -8.43 -0.45 -1.69
C TRP A 27 -9.27 0.33 -2.68
N GLN A 28 -10.04 1.29 -2.16
CA GLN A 28 -10.83 2.23 -2.97
C GLN A 28 -10.50 3.64 -2.55
N LYS A 29 -10.31 4.51 -3.53
CA LYS A 29 -10.09 5.92 -3.28
C LYS A 29 -11.45 6.62 -3.15
N THR A 30 -11.67 7.31 -2.02
CA THR A 30 -12.87 8.08 -1.72
C THR A 30 -12.46 9.53 -1.49
N GLY A 31 -12.63 10.37 -2.49
CA GLY A 31 -12.10 11.73 -2.45
C GLY A 31 -10.58 11.75 -2.43
N LYS A 32 -9.99 12.24 -1.34
CA LYS A 32 -8.53 12.24 -1.13
C LYS A 32 -8.06 11.09 -0.26
N ASP A 33 -8.97 10.31 0.28
CA ASP A 33 -8.67 9.24 1.23
C ASP A 33 -8.70 7.89 0.54
N TRP A 34 -8.02 6.91 1.14
CA TRP A 34 -8.08 5.52 0.73
C TRP A 34 -8.80 4.72 1.82
N GLU A 35 -9.74 3.90 1.41
CA GLU A 35 -10.44 2.96 2.29
C GLU A 35 -10.19 1.53 1.80
N GLY A 36 -9.93 0.63 2.72
CA GLY A 36 -9.67 -0.76 2.38
C GLY A 36 -9.78 -1.68 3.57
N ILE A 37 -9.59 -2.97 3.29
CA ILE A 37 -9.61 -4.01 4.30
C ILE A 37 -8.29 -4.75 4.26
N ILE A 38 -7.64 -4.83 5.42
CA ILE A 38 -6.42 -5.61 5.61
C ILE A 38 -6.75 -6.73 6.59
N GLY A 39 -6.79 -7.99 6.10
CA GLY A 39 -7.28 -9.09 6.90
C GLY A 39 -8.74 -8.87 7.27
N GLN A 40 -9.03 -8.66 8.54
CA GLN A 40 -10.36 -8.37 9.05
C GLN A 40 -10.53 -6.91 9.51
N ASN A 41 -9.54 -6.06 9.25
CA ASN A 41 -9.53 -4.68 9.72
C ASN A 41 -9.88 -3.72 8.58
N TRP A 42 -10.98 -2.98 8.77
CA TRP A 42 -11.27 -1.84 7.92
C TRP A 42 -10.38 -0.67 8.30
N ILE A 43 -9.77 -0.06 7.30
CA ILE A 43 -8.81 1.03 7.48
C ILE A 43 -9.09 2.15 6.49
N ARG A 44 -9.01 3.38 6.97
CA ARG A 44 -8.97 4.58 6.13
C ARG A 44 -7.59 5.20 6.26
N LEU A 45 -6.97 5.54 5.14
CA LEU A 45 -5.66 6.19 5.09
C LEU A 45 -5.79 7.55 4.43
N LYS A 46 -5.22 8.57 5.09
CA LYS A 46 -5.01 9.91 4.54
C LYS A 46 -3.51 10.16 4.46
N SER A 47 -3.07 10.78 3.39
CA SER A 47 -1.65 11.08 3.23
C SER A 47 -1.46 12.53 2.83
N ASP A 48 -0.49 13.16 3.45
CA ASP A 48 0.15 14.33 2.91
C ASP A 48 1.64 14.00 2.64
N HIS A 49 2.45 15.00 2.29
CA HIS A 49 3.85 14.77 1.95
C HIS A 49 4.75 14.43 3.15
N ARG A 50 4.23 14.48 4.37
CA ARG A 50 5.02 14.25 5.60
C ARG A 50 4.51 13.10 6.46
N CYS A 51 3.25 12.75 6.33
CA CYS A 51 2.68 11.71 7.19
C CYS A 51 1.53 10.96 6.52
N ILE A 52 1.28 9.77 7.06
CA ILE A 52 0.08 8.99 6.80
C ILE A 52 -0.72 8.94 8.10
N ILE A 53 -2.00 9.31 8.02
CA ILE A 53 -2.92 9.20 9.15
C ILE A 53 -3.84 8.01 8.88
N ALA A 54 -3.77 7.01 9.75
CA ALA A 54 -4.60 5.82 9.68
C ALA A 54 -5.75 5.90 10.67
N GLU A 55 -6.92 5.46 10.24
CA GLU A 55 -8.11 5.30 11.07
C GLU A 55 -8.65 3.88 10.92
N ALA A 56 -8.92 3.21 12.05
CA ALA A 56 -9.50 1.87 12.07
C ALA A 56 -10.94 1.91 12.59
N ALA A 57 -11.75 0.94 12.19
CA ALA A 57 -13.13 0.80 12.67
C ALA A 57 -13.19 0.57 14.19
N SER A 58 -12.21 -0.14 14.73
CA SER A 58 -12.11 -0.42 16.17
C SER A 58 -10.77 0.04 16.74
N PRO A 59 -10.71 0.36 18.04
CA PRO A 59 -9.43 0.77 18.65
C PRO A 59 -8.38 -0.32 18.55
N GLN A 60 -7.15 0.09 18.26
CA GLN A 60 -5.99 -0.81 18.16
C GLN A 60 -5.05 -0.59 19.35
N HIS A 61 -4.63 -1.67 19.97
CA HIS A 61 -3.62 -1.60 21.03
C HIS A 61 -2.23 -1.31 20.45
N ASN A 62 -2.01 -1.75 19.22
CA ASN A 62 -0.72 -1.62 18.58
C ASN A 62 -0.92 -1.56 17.06
N TRP A 63 -0.17 -0.68 16.43
CA TRP A 63 -0.26 -0.40 15.00
C TRP A 63 0.92 -0.99 14.21
N LYS A 64 1.73 -1.84 14.83
CA LYS A 64 2.91 -2.43 14.17
C LYS A 64 2.55 -3.22 12.92
N TRP A 65 1.41 -3.89 12.94
CA TRP A 65 0.94 -4.66 11.80
C TRP A 65 0.69 -3.79 10.56
N LEU A 66 0.13 -2.59 10.74
CA LEU A 66 -0.09 -1.65 9.63
C LEU A 66 1.22 -1.06 9.14
N LYS A 67 2.11 -0.72 10.07
CA LYS A 67 3.45 -0.24 9.74
C LYS A 67 4.20 -1.26 8.89
N LYS A 68 4.10 -2.54 9.23
CA LYS A 68 4.69 -3.64 8.50
C LYS A 68 4.03 -3.83 7.13
N TYR A 69 2.70 -3.80 7.06
CA TYR A 69 1.95 -3.93 5.81
C TYR A 69 2.37 -2.85 4.80
N LEU A 70 2.43 -1.60 5.23
CA LEU A 70 2.81 -0.47 4.38
C LEU A 70 4.33 -0.37 4.14
N GLN A 71 5.12 -1.20 4.78
CA GLN A 71 6.60 -1.16 4.70
C GLN A 71 7.19 0.20 5.09
N LEU A 72 6.68 0.81 6.15
CA LEU A 72 7.16 2.12 6.61
C LEU A 72 8.55 2.06 7.23
N ASP A 73 9.01 0.87 7.64
CA ASP A 73 10.36 0.65 8.18
C ASP A 73 11.41 0.44 7.10
N PHE A 74 10.98 0.24 5.85
CA PHE A 74 11.89 -0.10 4.76
C PHE A 74 12.60 1.14 4.24
N ASN A 75 13.92 1.09 4.16
CA ASN A 75 14.72 2.18 3.61
C ASN A 75 14.78 2.07 2.08
N LEU A 76 13.87 2.78 1.42
CA LEU A 76 13.76 2.78 -0.04
C LEU A 76 15.02 3.36 -0.71
N ASN A 77 15.60 4.42 -0.16
CA ASN A 77 16.79 5.04 -0.73
C ASN A 77 17.97 4.08 -0.76
N GLN A 78 18.16 3.31 0.31
CA GLN A 78 19.21 2.29 0.36
C GLN A 78 18.98 1.20 -0.69
N ALA A 79 17.75 0.76 -0.87
CA ALA A 79 17.39 -0.23 -1.89
C ALA A 79 17.65 0.30 -3.30
N ILE A 80 17.27 1.54 -3.58
CA ILE A 80 17.48 2.19 -4.88
C ILE A 80 18.97 2.29 -5.21
N GLN A 81 19.82 2.57 -4.24
CA GLN A 81 21.27 2.65 -4.45
C GLN A 81 21.88 1.31 -4.90
N SER A 82 21.22 0.18 -4.62
CA SER A 82 21.66 -1.14 -5.05
C SER A 82 21.24 -1.51 -6.47
N PHE A 83 20.39 -0.70 -7.12
CA PHE A 83 19.90 -0.98 -8.46
C PHE A 83 20.97 -0.69 -9.52
N PRO A 84 20.98 -1.42 -10.63
CA PRO A 84 21.87 -1.11 -11.76
C PRO A 84 21.62 0.30 -12.29
N ASP A 85 22.69 0.94 -12.72
CA ASP A 85 22.64 2.27 -13.32
C ASP A 85 22.39 2.14 -14.83
N ASP A 86 21.13 1.86 -15.20
CA ASP A 86 20.69 1.84 -16.58
C ASP A 86 19.45 2.73 -16.80
N MET A 87 19.25 3.15 -18.03
CA MET A 87 18.19 4.11 -18.37
C MET A 87 16.79 3.60 -18.11
N PRO A 88 16.40 2.36 -18.43
CA PRO A 88 15.07 1.86 -18.12
C PRO A 88 14.73 1.90 -16.65
N ILE A 89 15.66 1.52 -15.77
CA ILE A 89 15.49 1.55 -14.32
C ILE A 89 15.39 2.99 -13.81
N GLN A 90 16.26 3.88 -14.27
CA GLN A 90 16.24 5.28 -13.90
C GLN A 90 14.92 5.95 -14.33
N ASN A 91 14.44 5.68 -15.53
CA ASN A 91 13.17 6.19 -16.00
C ASN A 91 11.99 5.70 -15.15
N ALA A 92 12.00 4.42 -14.76
CA ALA A 92 10.97 3.86 -13.90
C ALA A 92 10.97 4.50 -12.51
N LEU A 93 12.15 4.69 -11.91
CA LEU A 93 12.29 5.34 -10.61
C LEU A 93 11.82 6.79 -10.64
N ASN A 94 12.10 7.51 -11.71
CA ASN A 94 11.68 8.89 -11.88
C ASN A 94 10.17 9.02 -12.14
N ALA A 95 9.56 8.03 -12.78
CA ALA A 95 8.13 8.02 -13.10
C ALA A 95 7.26 7.80 -11.86
N THR A 96 7.71 6.98 -10.91
CA THR A 96 6.96 6.64 -9.70
C THR A 96 7.83 6.71 -8.45
N PRO A 97 8.30 7.92 -8.07
CA PRO A 97 9.10 8.04 -6.85
C PRO A 97 8.24 7.71 -5.62
N GLY A 98 8.83 7.02 -4.65
CA GLY A 98 8.16 6.70 -3.40
C GLY A 98 7.21 5.50 -3.45
N LEU A 99 7.16 4.77 -4.56
CA LEU A 99 6.38 3.53 -4.66
C LEU A 99 6.96 2.47 -3.71
N ARG A 100 6.06 1.80 -2.97
CA ARG A 100 6.45 0.74 -2.03
C ARG A 100 5.75 -0.57 -2.38
N LEU A 101 6.38 -1.68 -2.00
CA LEU A 101 5.77 -3.01 -2.06
C LEU A 101 5.05 -3.27 -0.74
N LEU A 102 3.77 -3.61 -0.83
CA LEU A 102 2.97 -3.94 0.34
C LEU A 102 3.29 -5.36 0.82
N ARG A 103 3.30 -5.57 2.14
CA ARG A 103 3.38 -6.92 2.72
C ARG A 103 1.98 -7.45 2.94
N GLN A 104 1.50 -8.19 1.97
CA GLN A 104 0.15 -8.73 1.94
C GLN A 104 0.10 -10.16 2.43
N ASP A 105 -1.12 -10.61 2.77
CA ASP A 105 -1.40 -12.01 3.02
C ASP A 105 -1.01 -12.88 1.82
N TYR A 106 -0.34 -13.99 2.07
CA TYR A 106 0.20 -14.86 1.00
C TYR A 106 -0.91 -15.49 0.16
N TRP A 107 -1.99 -15.94 0.79
CA TRP A 107 -3.11 -16.52 0.07
C TRP A 107 -3.82 -15.51 -0.82
N GLU A 108 -4.11 -14.33 -0.30
CA GLU A 108 -4.74 -13.26 -1.08
C GLU A 108 -3.86 -12.84 -2.27
N THR A 109 -2.57 -12.72 -2.05
CA THR A 109 -1.59 -12.39 -3.11
C THR A 109 -1.56 -13.47 -4.19
N LEU A 110 -1.52 -14.75 -3.79
CA LEU A 110 -1.49 -15.87 -4.73
C LEU A 110 -2.79 -15.94 -5.54
N ALA A 111 -3.94 -15.80 -4.89
CA ALA A 111 -5.23 -15.83 -5.56
C ALA A 111 -5.35 -14.68 -6.59
N ALA A 112 -4.97 -13.46 -6.21
CA ALA A 112 -4.97 -12.32 -7.10
C ALA A 112 -4.02 -12.51 -8.28
N PHE A 113 -2.84 -13.08 -8.05
CA PHE A 113 -1.87 -13.39 -9.10
C PHE A 113 -2.43 -14.40 -10.11
N ILE A 114 -3.09 -15.46 -9.63
CA ILE A 114 -3.73 -16.45 -10.51
C ILE A 114 -4.81 -15.79 -11.37
N LEU A 115 -5.65 -14.95 -10.76
CA LEU A 115 -6.69 -14.22 -11.49
C LEU A 115 -6.09 -13.24 -12.53
N SER A 116 -4.94 -12.66 -12.24
CA SER A 116 -4.28 -11.71 -13.13
C SER A 116 -3.82 -12.34 -14.46
N ALA A 117 -3.66 -13.66 -14.51
CA ALA A 117 -3.26 -14.37 -15.72
C ALA A 117 -4.32 -14.30 -16.83
N THR A 118 -5.59 -14.11 -16.47
CA THR A 118 -6.72 -14.13 -17.41
C THR A 118 -7.64 -12.91 -17.31
N LYS A 119 -7.43 -12.04 -16.32
CA LYS A 119 -8.33 -10.91 -16.03
C LYS A 119 -7.58 -9.60 -15.97
N GLN A 120 -8.23 -8.54 -16.41
CA GLN A 120 -7.74 -7.18 -16.25
C GLN A 120 -7.93 -6.70 -14.80
N ILE A 121 -7.21 -5.65 -14.40
CA ILE A 121 -7.25 -5.10 -13.04
C ILE A 121 -8.69 -4.76 -12.62
N VAL A 122 -9.47 -4.12 -13.48
CA VAL A 122 -10.86 -3.76 -13.18
C VAL A 122 -11.71 -4.99 -12.87
N GLN A 123 -11.53 -6.06 -13.63
CA GLN A 123 -12.25 -7.33 -13.43
C GLN A 123 -11.85 -8.00 -12.11
N ILE A 124 -10.55 -7.96 -11.75
CA ILE A 124 -10.07 -8.49 -10.48
C ILE A 124 -10.67 -7.70 -9.31
N GLN A 125 -10.72 -6.39 -9.40
CA GLN A 125 -11.34 -5.54 -8.39
C GLN A 125 -12.82 -5.86 -8.20
N GLN A 126 -13.55 -6.09 -9.28
CA GLN A 126 -14.95 -6.50 -9.22
C GLN A 126 -15.14 -7.85 -8.53
N MET A 127 -14.28 -8.81 -8.83
CA MET A 127 -14.34 -10.15 -8.21
C MET A 127 -14.01 -10.10 -6.72
N VAL A 128 -13.05 -9.29 -6.32
CA VAL A 128 -12.65 -9.14 -4.92
C VAL A 128 -13.73 -8.43 -4.09
N SER A 129 -14.51 -7.54 -4.70
CA SER A 129 -15.57 -6.78 -4.02
C SER A 129 -16.87 -7.58 -3.81
N LEU A 130 -16.99 -8.75 -4.41
CA LEU A 130 -18.16 -9.62 -4.22
C LEU A 130 -18.13 -10.29 -2.84
#